data_dcaacaaa43adc2494c02a4286b995ce5
#
_entry.id   dcaacaaa43adc2494c02a4286b995ce5
#
_cell.length_a   1.000
_cell.length_b   1.000
_cell.length_c   1.000
_cell.angle_alpha   90.00
_cell.angle_beta   90.00
_cell.angle_gamma   90.00
#
_symmetry.space_group_name_H-M   'P 1'
#
loop_
_entity.id
_entity.type
_entity.pdbx_description
1 polymer ?
#
loop_
_entity_poly.entity_id
_entity_poly.type
_entity_poly.pdbx_seq_one_letter_code
_entity_poly.pdbx_strand_id
1 'polypeptide(L)'
;SNGEPFDLSKIVVGSEGTLCVVVEARLMPVERPRHTALVACHFQDMVEALRANVQILSTDPSAVELTDRVLLDQTRNSIEHAPSRRFLEGDPEALLFVEYCGESREELEARADGLEGLLRVKGLGYACVRAFEPGQQKDMWELRKAGLGLLMGMRGDAKPTSGVEDTCV
;
A
#
# COMPACT_ATOMS: atom_id res chain seq x y z
N SER A 1 -24.24 2.30 -15.22
CA SER A 1 -23.53 1.22 -15.94
C SER A 1 -22.73 1.86 -17.05
N ASN A 2 -21.41 1.73 -17.04
CA ASN A 2 -20.49 2.37 -18.01
C ASN A 2 -20.49 1.68 -19.38
N GLY A 3 -21.55 0.93 -19.74
CA GLY A 3 -21.65 0.24 -21.04
C GLY A 3 -20.80 -1.00 -21.19
N GLU A 4 -20.04 -1.38 -20.16
CA GLU A 4 -19.30 -2.65 -20.18
C GLU A 4 -20.25 -3.85 -20.05
N PRO A 5 -19.97 -4.97 -20.76
CA PRO A 5 -20.75 -6.18 -20.63
C PRO A 5 -20.69 -6.72 -19.20
N PHE A 6 -21.78 -7.30 -18.73
CA PHE A 6 -21.83 -7.95 -17.42
C PHE A 6 -20.81 -9.09 -17.34
N ASP A 7 -19.92 -9.02 -16.36
CA ASP A 7 -18.85 -10.01 -16.14
C ASP A 7 -19.10 -10.77 -14.81
N LEU A 8 -19.54 -12.01 -14.93
CA LEU A 8 -19.80 -12.88 -13.79
C LEU A 8 -18.52 -13.26 -13.03
N SER A 9 -17.35 -13.22 -13.67
CA SER A 9 -16.08 -13.55 -13.02
C SER A 9 -15.76 -12.59 -11.88
N LYS A 10 -16.12 -11.32 -12.00
CA LYS A 10 -15.96 -10.31 -10.95
C LYS A 10 -16.75 -10.65 -9.69
N ILE A 11 -17.97 -11.20 -9.84
CA ILE A 11 -18.79 -11.64 -8.69
C ILE A 11 -18.13 -12.84 -8.01
N VAL A 12 -17.62 -13.80 -8.80
CA VAL A 12 -16.93 -14.97 -8.24
C VAL A 12 -15.65 -14.59 -7.53
N VAL A 13 -14.83 -13.72 -8.13
CA VAL A 13 -13.58 -13.22 -7.50
C VAL A 13 -13.89 -12.48 -6.19
N GLY A 14 -14.86 -11.56 -6.19
CA GLY A 14 -15.24 -10.78 -5.00
C GLY A 14 -16.02 -11.58 -3.95
N SER A 15 -16.33 -12.87 -4.18
CA SER A 15 -17.11 -13.71 -3.24
C SER A 15 -16.26 -14.33 -2.13
N GLU A 16 -14.95 -14.20 -2.16
CA GLU A 16 -14.03 -14.82 -1.19
C GLU A 16 -14.28 -16.31 -0.96
N GLY A 17 -14.61 -17.05 -2.04
CA GLY A 17 -14.87 -18.48 -2.00
C GLY A 17 -16.25 -18.88 -1.44
N THR A 18 -17.17 -17.94 -1.20
CA THR A 18 -18.48 -18.23 -0.59
C THR A 18 -19.55 -18.68 -1.60
N LEU A 19 -19.39 -18.39 -2.89
CA LEU A 19 -20.40 -18.66 -3.91
C LEU A 19 -20.19 -19.95 -4.68
N CYS A 20 -18.94 -20.39 -4.86
CA CYS A 20 -18.64 -21.59 -5.67
C CYS A 20 -17.30 -22.20 -5.30
N VAL A 21 -17.08 -23.43 -5.80
CA VAL A 21 -15.75 -24.06 -5.82
C VAL A 21 -15.19 -23.93 -7.23
N VAL A 22 -14.05 -23.23 -7.35
CA VAL A 22 -13.37 -23.04 -8.64
C VAL A 22 -12.55 -24.30 -8.94
N VAL A 23 -12.87 -24.98 -10.05
CA VAL A 23 -12.16 -26.19 -10.50
C VAL A 23 -11.17 -25.91 -11.64
N GLU A 24 -11.39 -24.83 -12.39
CA GLU A 24 -10.49 -24.38 -13.46
C GLU A 24 -10.65 -22.87 -13.64
N ALA A 25 -9.54 -22.18 -13.93
CA ALA A 25 -9.55 -20.75 -14.23
C ALA A 25 -8.62 -20.45 -15.41
N ARG A 26 -9.07 -19.54 -16.31
CA ARG A 26 -8.20 -18.90 -17.32
C ARG A 26 -7.83 -17.52 -16.82
N LEU A 27 -6.54 -17.25 -16.77
CA LEU A 27 -5.98 -15.98 -16.34
C LEU A 27 -5.39 -15.23 -17.53
N MET A 28 -5.55 -13.91 -17.55
CA MET A 28 -4.84 -13.02 -18.44
C MET A 28 -3.66 -12.42 -17.65
N PRO A 29 -2.43 -12.95 -17.85
CA PRO A 29 -1.27 -12.40 -17.16
C PRO A 29 -0.95 -11.01 -17.70
N VAL A 30 -0.48 -10.14 -16.83
CA VAL A 30 0.10 -8.86 -17.19
C VAL A 30 1.63 -8.98 -17.25
N GLU A 31 2.27 -8.19 -18.11
CA GLU A 31 3.73 -8.18 -18.19
C GLU A 31 4.31 -7.71 -16.84
N ARG A 32 5.36 -8.42 -16.39
CA ARG A 32 6.04 -8.02 -15.14
C ARG A 32 6.81 -6.72 -15.38
N PRO A 33 6.60 -5.69 -14.57
CA PRO A 33 7.30 -4.42 -14.72
C PRO A 33 8.81 -4.63 -14.58
N ARG A 34 9.59 -3.91 -15.39
CA ARG A 34 11.06 -3.98 -15.37
C ARG A 34 11.63 -3.30 -14.14
N HIS A 35 11.07 -2.16 -13.80
CA HIS A 35 11.49 -1.35 -12.67
C HIS A 35 10.29 -0.96 -11.81
N THR A 36 10.53 -0.86 -10.51
CA THR A 36 9.56 -0.35 -9.54
C THR A 36 10.21 0.72 -8.67
N ALA A 37 9.40 1.66 -8.21
CA ALA A 37 9.75 2.60 -7.16
C ALA A 37 8.70 2.57 -6.07
N LEU A 38 9.13 2.66 -4.82
CA LEU A 38 8.25 2.74 -3.67
C LEU A 38 8.51 4.07 -2.94
N VAL A 39 7.45 4.82 -2.66
CA VAL A 39 7.52 6.07 -1.91
C VAL A 39 6.68 5.93 -0.65
N ALA A 40 7.31 6.04 0.52
CA ALA A 40 6.63 6.07 1.81
C ALA A 40 6.32 7.52 2.19
N CYS A 41 5.05 7.91 2.10
CA CYS A 41 4.57 9.23 2.49
C CYS A 41 4.10 9.22 3.94
N HIS A 42 4.58 10.18 4.75
CA HIS A 42 4.38 10.22 6.19
C HIS A 42 3.35 11.30 6.56
N PHE A 43 2.41 10.94 7.44
CA PHE A 43 1.32 11.82 7.88
C PHE A 43 1.22 11.85 9.41
N GLN A 44 0.85 13.00 9.96
CA GLN A 44 0.58 13.15 11.39
C GLN A 44 -0.90 12.98 11.77
N ASP A 45 -1.76 12.76 10.78
CA ASP A 45 -3.18 12.52 10.96
C ASP A 45 -3.69 11.49 9.93
N MET A 46 -4.48 10.55 10.40
CA MET A 46 -5.08 9.49 9.56
C MET A 46 -6.02 10.09 8.50
N VAL A 47 -6.82 11.08 8.85
CA VAL A 47 -7.77 11.71 7.92
C VAL A 47 -7.02 12.47 6.83
N GLU A 48 -5.89 13.09 7.18
CA GLU A 48 -4.98 13.71 6.21
C GLU A 48 -4.45 12.67 5.22
N ALA A 49 -3.99 11.51 5.70
CA ALA A 49 -3.53 10.41 4.84
C ALA A 49 -4.63 9.95 3.86
N LEU A 50 -5.86 9.79 4.34
CA LEU A 50 -6.99 9.41 3.49
C LEU A 50 -7.31 10.48 2.43
N ARG A 51 -7.21 11.77 2.78
CA ARG A 51 -7.36 12.88 1.80
C ARG A 51 -6.22 12.88 0.78
N ALA A 52 -5.01 12.61 1.23
CA ALA A 52 -3.85 12.48 0.36
C ALA A 52 -4.00 11.32 -0.61
N ASN A 53 -4.53 10.17 -0.17
CA ASN A 53 -4.77 9.01 -1.02
C ASN A 53 -5.64 9.36 -2.24
N VAL A 54 -6.71 10.13 -2.06
CA VAL A 54 -7.57 10.58 -3.17
C VAL A 54 -6.78 11.39 -4.20
N GLN A 55 -5.84 12.22 -3.75
CA GLN A 55 -4.98 13.00 -4.65
C GLN A 55 -3.91 12.14 -5.31
N ILE A 56 -3.31 11.21 -4.57
CA ILE A 56 -2.28 10.28 -5.04
C ILE A 56 -2.79 9.41 -6.18
N LEU A 57 -4.05 8.95 -6.13
CA LEU A 57 -4.65 8.16 -7.21
C LEU A 57 -4.64 8.88 -8.57
N SER A 58 -4.65 10.22 -8.60
CA SER A 58 -4.53 10.98 -9.85
C SER A 58 -3.14 10.89 -10.51
N THR A 59 -2.13 10.37 -9.81
CA THR A 59 -0.78 10.14 -10.34
C THR A 59 -0.61 8.75 -10.96
N ASP A 60 -1.70 7.97 -11.04
CA ASP A 60 -1.73 6.62 -11.61
C ASP A 60 -0.72 5.66 -10.97
N PRO A 61 -0.74 5.48 -9.63
CA PRO A 61 0.14 4.54 -8.96
C PRO A 61 -0.25 3.09 -9.27
N SER A 62 0.73 2.18 -9.25
CA SER A 62 0.50 0.73 -9.40
C SER A 62 -0.13 0.13 -8.14
N ALA A 63 0.18 0.69 -6.97
CA ALA A 63 -0.44 0.35 -5.70
C ALA A 63 -0.36 1.52 -4.71
N VAL A 64 -1.33 1.61 -3.81
CA VAL A 64 -1.29 2.47 -2.63
C VAL A 64 -1.74 1.66 -1.43
N GLU A 65 -0.87 1.55 -0.41
CA GLU A 65 -1.13 0.79 0.80
C GLU A 65 -1.03 1.68 2.04
N LEU A 66 -2.02 1.58 2.91
CA LEU A 66 -2.05 2.32 4.17
C LEU A 66 -1.48 1.48 5.31
N THR A 67 -0.67 2.11 6.16
CA THR A 67 -0.24 1.57 7.45
C THR A 67 -0.52 2.60 8.53
N ASP A 68 -1.22 2.18 9.57
CA ASP A 68 -1.63 3.04 10.67
C ASP A 68 -0.66 3.00 11.86
N ARG A 69 -0.91 3.88 12.81
CA ARG A 69 -0.17 3.98 14.07
C ARG A 69 -0.17 2.69 14.87
N VAL A 70 -1.29 1.96 14.88
CA VAL A 70 -1.41 0.72 15.66
C VAL A 70 -0.36 -0.29 15.20
N LEU A 71 -0.23 -0.48 13.87
CA LEU A 71 0.78 -1.35 13.31
C LEU A 71 2.20 -0.83 13.58
N LEU A 72 2.43 0.46 13.40
CA LEU A 72 3.74 1.07 13.64
C LEU A 72 4.21 0.87 15.08
N ASP A 73 3.32 0.99 16.05
CA ASP A 73 3.63 0.76 17.47
C ASP A 73 3.93 -0.71 17.77
N GLN A 74 3.21 -1.67 17.15
CA GLN A 74 3.50 -3.10 17.32
C GLN A 74 4.92 -3.46 16.83
N THR A 75 5.42 -2.79 15.81
CA THR A 75 6.79 -3.02 15.29
C THR A 75 7.87 -2.34 16.12
N ARG A 76 7.52 -1.38 16.99
CA ARG A 76 8.48 -0.49 17.69
C ARG A 76 9.43 -1.24 18.61
N ASN A 77 8.94 -2.26 19.30
CA ASN A 77 9.70 -3.03 20.29
C ASN A 77 10.23 -4.36 19.74
N SER A 78 10.09 -4.60 18.45
CA SER A 78 10.55 -5.82 17.80
C SER A 78 11.95 -5.65 17.22
N ILE A 79 12.90 -6.46 17.70
CA ILE A 79 14.27 -6.50 17.17
C ILE A 79 14.25 -6.96 15.69
N GLU A 80 13.35 -7.89 15.36
CA GLU A 80 13.18 -8.43 14.02
C GLU A 80 12.79 -7.34 13.01
N HIS A 81 11.91 -6.41 13.42
CA HIS A 81 11.42 -5.34 12.55
C HIS A 81 12.24 -4.05 12.60
N ALA A 82 13.30 -3.99 13.42
CA ALA A 82 14.15 -2.80 13.51
C ALA A 82 14.76 -2.38 12.16
N PRO A 83 15.24 -3.29 11.29
CA PRO A 83 15.74 -2.90 9.97
C PRO A 83 14.66 -2.27 9.08
N SER A 84 13.44 -2.84 9.10
CA SER A 84 12.29 -2.40 8.29
C SER A 84 11.72 -1.05 8.74
N ARG A 85 12.21 -0.48 9.84
CA ARG A 85 11.81 0.83 10.35
C ARG A 85 12.78 1.98 10.02
N ARG A 86 13.92 1.67 9.39
CA ARG A 86 15.00 2.66 9.16
C ARG A 86 14.60 3.82 8.26
N PHE A 87 13.59 3.61 7.40
CA PHE A 87 13.09 4.65 6.52
C PHE A 87 12.07 5.59 7.19
N LEU A 88 11.63 5.29 8.42
CA LEU A 88 10.67 6.14 9.11
C LEU A 88 11.30 7.47 9.51
N GLU A 89 10.66 8.56 9.11
CA GLU A 89 10.99 9.90 9.53
C GLU A 89 10.00 10.41 10.58
N GLY A 90 10.52 10.89 11.70
CA GLY A 90 9.69 11.36 12.81
C GLY A 90 8.85 10.26 13.45
N ASP A 91 7.62 10.59 13.81
CA ASP A 91 6.67 9.70 14.48
C ASP A 91 5.29 9.78 13.79
N PRO A 92 5.09 9.10 12.66
CA PRO A 92 3.88 9.20 11.86
C PRO A 92 2.68 8.51 12.53
N GLU A 93 1.49 9.11 12.38
CA GLU A 93 0.21 8.48 12.68
C GLU A 93 -0.25 7.55 11.55
N ALA A 94 0.16 7.85 10.33
CA ALA A 94 -0.12 7.02 9.17
C ALA A 94 0.98 7.10 8.13
N LEU A 95 1.15 6.03 7.35
CA LEU A 95 1.98 5.96 6.16
C LEU A 95 1.12 5.57 4.96
N LEU A 96 1.41 6.15 3.81
CA LEU A 96 0.97 5.63 2.52
C LEU A 96 2.20 5.15 1.75
N PHE A 97 2.23 3.86 1.42
CA PHE A 97 3.21 3.29 0.51
C PHE A 97 2.65 3.41 -0.91
N VAL A 98 3.28 4.21 -1.74
CA VAL A 98 2.88 4.45 -3.12
C VAL A 98 3.88 3.77 -4.04
N GLU A 99 3.42 2.78 -4.80
CA GLU A 99 4.26 2.06 -5.76
C GLU A 99 4.01 2.58 -7.17
N TYR A 100 5.08 2.74 -7.91
CA TYR A 100 5.08 3.00 -9.34
C TYR A 100 5.85 1.92 -10.09
N CYS A 101 5.31 1.51 -11.23
CA CYS A 101 5.98 0.66 -12.21
C CYS A 101 6.38 1.49 -13.42
N GLY A 102 7.50 1.17 -14.06
CA GLY A 102 7.99 1.89 -15.24
C GLY A 102 9.06 1.12 -15.99
N GLU A 103 9.43 1.66 -17.15
CA GLU A 103 10.41 1.05 -18.04
C GLU A 103 11.85 1.50 -17.72
N SER A 104 12.03 2.64 -17.02
CA SER A 104 13.34 3.16 -16.63
C SER A 104 13.33 3.79 -15.24
N ARG A 105 14.53 3.95 -14.69
CA ARG A 105 14.76 4.64 -13.42
C ARG A 105 14.36 6.11 -13.50
N GLU A 106 14.72 6.77 -14.57
CA GLU A 106 14.46 8.19 -14.82
C GLU A 106 12.95 8.47 -14.84
N GLU A 107 12.18 7.59 -15.48
CA GLU A 107 10.71 7.68 -15.45
C GLU A 107 10.17 7.59 -14.03
N LEU A 108 10.65 6.64 -13.23
CA LEU A 108 10.21 6.44 -11.86
C LEU A 108 10.62 7.61 -10.94
N GLU A 109 11.80 8.20 -11.15
CA GLU A 109 12.24 9.39 -10.44
C GLU A 109 11.32 10.58 -10.75
N ALA A 110 10.96 10.79 -12.02
CA ALA A 110 10.02 11.84 -12.42
C ALA A 110 8.61 11.63 -11.81
N ARG A 111 8.13 10.39 -11.73
CA ARG A 111 6.85 10.06 -11.07
C ARG A 111 6.91 10.35 -9.56
N ALA A 112 8.00 9.98 -8.89
CA ALA A 112 8.21 10.30 -7.48
C ALA A 112 8.30 11.82 -7.23
N ASP A 113 8.99 12.58 -8.11
CA ASP A 113 9.04 14.04 -8.06
C ASP A 113 7.65 14.65 -8.21
N GLY A 114 6.85 14.14 -9.15
CA GLY A 114 5.46 14.55 -9.37
C GLY A 114 4.58 14.31 -8.14
N LEU A 115 4.70 13.15 -7.50
CA LEU A 115 3.98 12.82 -6.27
C LEU A 115 4.32 13.80 -5.14
N GLU A 116 5.61 13.99 -4.87
CA GLU A 116 6.04 14.90 -3.81
C GLU A 116 5.65 16.36 -4.09
N GLY A 117 5.75 16.76 -5.36
CA GLY A 117 5.29 18.07 -5.81
C GLY A 117 3.79 18.28 -5.56
N LEU A 118 2.98 17.28 -5.88
CA LEU A 118 1.54 17.29 -5.64
C LEU A 118 1.22 17.42 -4.15
N LEU A 119 1.80 16.55 -3.31
CA LEU A 119 1.57 16.58 -1.87
C LEU A 119 1.99 17.90 -1.25
N ARG A 120 3.15 18.44 -1.64
CA ARG A 120 3.63 19.74 -1.18
C ARG A 120 2.70 20.89 -1.55
N VAL A 121 2.21 20.93 -2.80
CA VAL A 121 1.27 21.96 -3.27
C VAL A 121 -0.05 21.91 -2.51
N LYS A 122 -0.49 20.69 -2.15
CA LYS A 122 -1.71 20.47 -1.38
C LYS A 122 -1.52 20.65 0.13
N GLY A 123 -0.29 20.79 0.61
CA GLY A 123 0.01 20.87 2.03
C GLY A 123 -0.31 19.56 2.78
N LEU A 124 -0.07 18.41 2.14
CA LEU A 124 -0.39 17.08 2.67
C LEU A 124 0.90 16.29 2.93
N GLY A 125 0.96 15.63 4.10
CA GLY A 125 2.12 14.90 4.56
C GLY A 125 3.29 15.80 4.92
N TYR A 126 4.21 15.28 5.74
CA TYR A 126 5.37 16.03 6.19
C TYR A 126 6.72 15.48 5.69
N ALA A 127 6.73 14.25 5.20
CA ALA A 127 7.92 13.61 4.62
C ALA A 127 7.54 12.56 3.59
N CYS A 128 8.43 12.38 2.61
CA CYS A 128 8.37 11.29 1.64
C CYS A 128 9.75 10.64 1.55
N VAL A 129 9.81 9.31 1.70
CA VAL A 129 11.05 8.55 1.58
C VAL A 129 10.95 7.62 0.38
N ARG A 130 11.89 7.75 -0.55
CA ARG A 130 11.92 7.00 -1.81
C ARG A 130 12.78 5.76 -1.70
N ALA A 131 12.32 4.68 -2.28
CA ALA A 131 13.08 3.45 -2.42
C ALA A 131 13.04 2.98 -3.87
N PHE A 132 14.18 3.02 -4.52
CA PHE A 132 14.37 2.51 -5.88
C PHE A 132 15.11 1.17 -5.89
N GLU A 133 15.93 0.93 -4.87
CA GLU A 133 16.70 -0.29 -4.77
C GLU A 133 15.85 -1.43 -4.16
N PRO A 134 15.93 -2.65 -4.71
CA PRO A 134 15.12 -3.78 -4.24
C PRO A 134 15.23 -4.06 -2.74
N GLY A 135 16.41 -3.85 -2.16
CA GLY A 135 16.62 -4.02 -0.71
C GLY A 135 15.83 -3.04 0.14
N GLN A 136 15.83 -1.76 -0.27
CA GLN A 136 15.06 -0.72 0.43
C GLN A 136 13.55 -0.94 0.30
N GLN A 137 13.08 -1.30 -0.89
CA GLN A 137 11.67 -1.64 -1.12
C GLN A 137 11.24 -2.85 -0.28
N LYS A 138 12.11 -3.87 -0.20
CA LYS A 138 11.87 -5.05 0.62
C LYS A 138 11.66 -4.67 2.09
N ASP A 139 12.53 -3.83 2.67
CA ASP A 139 12.41 -3.38 4.05
C ASP A 139 11.06 -2.68 4.30
N MET A 140 10.63 -1.80 3.39
CA MET A 140 9.34 -1.11 3.47
C MET A 140 8.17 -2.09 3.40
N TRP A 141 8.20 -3.03 2.45
CA TRP A 141 7.16 -4.05 2.31
C TRP A 141 7.14 -5.04 3.48
N GLU A 142 8.27 -5.35 4.10
CA GLU A 142 8.33 -6.19 5.30
C GLU A 142 7.62 -5.53 6.49
N LEU A 143 7.77 -4.22 6.67
CA LEU A 143 7.02 -3.48 7.69
C LEU A 143 5.51 -3.63 7.47
N ARG A 144 5.05 -3.42 6.24
CA ARG A 144 3.62 -3.53 5.90
C ARG A 144 3.11 -4.96 6.09
N LYS A 145 3.84 -5.97 5.63
CA LYS A 145 3.46 -7.39 5.72
C LYS A 145 3.44 -7.94 7.15
N ALA A 146 4.26 -7.39 8.04
CA ALA A 146 4.26 -7.77 9.44
C ALA A 146 2.88 -7.52 10.14
N GLY A 147 2.04 -6.66 9.53
CA GLY A 147 0.80 -6.18 10.11
C GLY A 147 -0.14 -7.28 10.58
N LEU A 148 -0.50 -8.20 9.71
CA LEU A 148 -1.47 -9.24 10.05
C LEU A 148 -0.99 -10.10 11.23
N GLY A 149 0.24 -10.58 11.20
CA GLY A 149 0.80 -11.41 12.27
C GLY A 149 0.88 -10.69 13.61
N LEU A 150 1.31 -9.43 13.60
CA LEU A 150 1.42 -8.62 14.81
C LEU A 150 0.05 -8.26 15.39
N LEU A 151 -0.91 -7.87 14.56
CA LEU A 151 -2.27 -7.52 14.99
C LEU A 151 -2.99 -8.74 15.56
N MET A 152 -2.88 -9.91 14.93
CA MET A 152 -3.45 -11.15 15.46
C MET A 152 -2.80 -11.61 16.75
N GLY A 153 -1.52 -11.27 16.97
CA GLY A 153 -0.76 -11.56 18.18
C GLY A 153 -1.01 -10.59 19.35
N MET A 154 -1.79 -9.51 19.17
CA MET A 154 -2.07 -8.55 20.24
C MET A 154 -2.68 -9.24 21.46
N ARG A 155 -2.24 -8.82 22.66
CA ARG A 155 -2.79 -9.32 23.94
C ARG A 155 -4.18 -8.72 24.18
N GLY A 156 -5.06 -9.52 24.79
CA GLY A 156 -6.42 -9.12 25.13
C GLY A 156 -7.47 -9.69 24.19
N ASP A 157 -8.73 -9.42 24.48
CA ASP A 157 -9.88 -9.97 23.73
C ASP A 157 -10.25 -9.14 22.51
N ALA A 158 -9.82 -7.87 22.47
CA ALA A 158 -10.00 -7.01 21.32
C ALA A 158 -9.03 -7.43 20.20
N LYS A 159 -9.53 -8.12 19.20
CA LYS A 159 -8.79 -8.49 17.99
C LYS A 159 -9.28 -7.65 16.82
N PRO A 160 -8.42 -7.39 15.83
CA PRO A 160 -8.88 -6.82 14.57
C PRO A 160 -9.96 -7.73 13.97
N THR A 161 -11.06 -7.15 13.57
CA THR A 161 -12.10 -7.87 12.84
C THR A 161 -11.88 -7.62 11.35
N SER A 162 -11.84 -8.69 10.55
CA SER A 162 -11.90 -8.55 9.10
C SER A 162 -13.26 -7.99 8.70
N GLY A 163 -13.25 -7.03 7.81
CA GLY A 163 -14.44 -6.49 7.17
C GLY A 163 -14.50 -6.89 5.71
N VAL A 164 -14.96 -5.99 4.85
CA VAL A 164 -14.79 -6.14 3.41
C VAL A 164 -13.35 -5.74 3.09
N GLU A 165 -12.51 -6.70 2.78
CA GLU A 165 -11.07 -6.48 2.57
C GLU A 165 -10.71 -6.42 1.09
N ASP A 166 -11.18 -7.39 0.32
CA ASP A 166 -10.89 -7.48 -1.10
C ASP A 166 -12.13 -7.17 -1.94
N THR A 167 -12.01 -6.20 -2.83
CA THR A 167 -13.07 -5.84 -3.77
C THR A 167 -12.57 -5.98 -5.20
N CYS A 168 -13.43 -6.53 -6.08
CA CYS A 168 -13.17 -6.60 -7.51
C CYS A 168 -13.89 -5.45 -8.21
N VAL A 169 -13.13 -4.53 -8.82
CA VAL A 169 -13.64 -3.33 -9.49
C VAL A 169 -13.59 -3.49 -11.01
#